data_6a85cc66468c21847baeaabebafb5d1a
#
_entry.id   6a85cc66468c21847baeaabebafb5d1a
#
_cell.length_a   1.000
_cell.length_b   1.000
_cell.length_c   1.000
_cell.angle_alpha   90.00
_cell.angle_beta   90.00
_cell.angle_gamma   90.00
#
_symmetry.space_group_name_H-M   'P 1'
#
loop_
_entity.id
_entity.type
_entity.pdbx_description
1 polymer ?
#
loop_
_entity_poly.entity_id
_entity_poly.type
_entity_poly.pdbx_seq_one_letter_code
_entity_poly.pdbx_strand_id
1 'polypeptide(L)' 'MELLYFEAEVLQGGVMLKWATASEANSDYYSLFRSIDAYSWEQIAEIPAAGNSNILLEYEYFDPSLFYDISYYRL' A
#
# COMPACT_ATOMS: atom_id res chain seq x y z
N MET A 1 -0.38 7.04 -13.13
CA MET A 1 0.47 6.13 -12.36
C MET A 1 0.55 4.78 -13.06
N GLU A 2 1.74 4.28 -13.21
CA GLU A 2 1.93 2.92 -13.70
C GLU A 2 2.44 2.06 -12.54
N LEU A 3 1.56 1.26 -11.95
CA LEU A 3 1.89 0.41 -10.82
C LEU A 3 2.57 -0.86 -11.33
N LEU A 4 3.76 -1.15 -10.82
CA LEU A 4 4.52 -2.34 -11.19
C LEU A 4 4.15 -3.54 -10.33
N TYR A 5 4.01 -3.32 -9.02
CA TYR A 5 3.59 -4.37 -8.10
C TYR A 5 3.03 -3.75 -6.82
N PHE A 6 2.25 -4.54 -6.11
CA PHE A 6 1.79 -4.25 -4.77
C PHE A 6 1.78 -5.57 -4.01
N GLU A 7 2.62 -5.68 -2.98
CA GLU A 7 2.85 -6.92 -2.26
C GLU A 7 2.65 -6.73 -0.77
N ALA A 8 2.23 -7.81 -0.10
CA ALA A 8 2.13 -7.86 1.35
C ALA A 8 2.98 -9.01 1.86
N GLU A 9 3.84 -8.74 2.85
CA GLU A 9 4.69 -9.74 3.46
C GLU A 9 4.39 -9.82 4.95
N VAL A 10 4.04 -11.01 5.42
CA VAL A 10 3.78 -11.22 6.85
C VAL A 10 5.11 -11.31 7.58
N LEU A 11 5.30 -10.42 8.54
CA LEU A 11 6.49 -10.38 9.38
C LEU A 11 6.11 -10.55 10.84
N GLN A 12 7.10 -10.75 11.68
CA GLN A 12 6.84 -10.75 13.12
C GLN A 12 6.37 -9.36 13.54
N GLY A 13 5.18 -9.30 14.12
CA GLY A 13 4.60 -8.05 14.60
C GLY A 13 3.66 -7.35 13.62
N GLY A 14 3.50 -7.87 12.39
CA GLY A 14 2.57 -7.24 11.44
C GLY A 14 2.79 -7.63 10.00
N VAL A 15 2.37 -6.75 9.10
CA VAL A 15 2.45 -6.96 7.66
C VAL A 15 3.15 -5.77 7.02
N MET A 16 4.18 -6.06 6.21
CA MET A 16 4.86 -5.04 5.43
C MET A 16 4.22 -4.97 4.05
N LEU A 17 3.72 -3.79 3.69
CA LEU A 17 3.17 -3.52 2.37
C LEU A 17 4.22 -2.81 1.54
N LYS A 18 4.43 -3.27 0.31
CA LYS A 18 5.42 -2.69 -0.60
C LYS A 18 4.80 -2.53 -1.98
N TRP A 19 5.10 -1.41 -2.61
CA TRP A 19 4.67 -1.20 -3.99
C TRP A 19 5.69 -0.33 -4.71
N ALA A 20 5.63 -0.38 -6.05
CA ALA A 20 6.50 0.42 -6.87
C ALA A 20 5.75 0.94 -8.08
N THR A 21 6.16 2.11 -8.53
CA THR A 21 5.61 2.73 -9.73
C THR A 21 6.71 2.99 -10.74
N ALA A 22 6.39 2.79 -12.02
CA ALA A 22 7.31 3.14 -13.10
C ALA A 22 7.17 4.61 -13.49
N SER A 23 5.97 5.17 -13.32
CA SER A 23 5.72 6.57 -13.60
C SER A 23 4.55 7.09 -12.77
N GLU A 24 4.56 8.39 -12.50
CA GLU A 24 3.50 9.08 -11.78
C GLU A 24 3.21 10.41 -12.48
N ALA A 25 1.93 10.77 -12.52
CA ALA A 25 1.49 12.05 -13.07
C ALA A 25 0.39 12.61 -12.19
N ASN A 26 0.60 13.83 -11.68
CA ASN A 26 -0.36 14.53 -10.80
C ASN A 26 -0.76 13.71 -9.57
N SER A 27 0.17 12.93 -9.04
CA SER A 27 -0.09 12.08 -7.88
C SER A 27 0.21 12.86 -6.61
N ASP A 28 -0.78 12.98 -5.72
CA ASP A 28 -0.63 13.68 -4.44
C ASP A 28 -0.24 12.73 -3.33
N TYR A 29 -0.96 11.62 -3.23
CA TYR A 29 -0.73 10.62 -2.19
C TYR A 29 -1.31 9.28 -2.59
N TYR A 30 -0.93 8.24 -1.86
CA TYR A 30 -1.51 6.91 -1.96
C TYR A 30 -2.34 6.66 -0.71
N SER A 31 -3.55 6.16 -0.88
CA SER A 31 -4.38 5.70 0.23
C SER A 31 -4.27 4.20 0.33
N LEU A 32 -3.95 3.71 1.53
CA LEU A 32 -3.88 2.28 1.80
C LEU A 32 -5.12 1.86 2.56
N PHE A 33 -5.75 0.79 2.10
CA PHE A 33 -6.96 0.24 2.70
C PHE A 33 -6.75 -1.20 3.14
N ARG A 34 -7.41 -1.58 4.21
CA ARG A 34 -7.40 -2.94 4.73
C ARG A 34 -8.83 -3.41 4.94
N SER A 35 -9.07 -4.70 4.73
CA SER A 35 -10.35 -5.32 5.00
C SER A 35 -10.15 -6.73 5.55
N ILE A 36 -11.06 -7.17 6.41
CA ILE A 36 -11.07 -8.54 6.92
C ILE A 36 -11.99 -9.44 6.10
N ASP A 37 -12.85 -8.87 5.26
CA ASP A 37 -13.86 -9.62 4.50
C ASP A 37 -13.88 -9.28 3.01
N ALA A 38 -13.05 -8.35 2.56
CA ALA A 38 -12.99 -7.84 1.19
C ALA A 38 -14.23 -7.04 0.76
N TYR A 39 -15.13 -6.73 1.68
CA TYR A 39 -16.33 -5.93 1.41
C TYR A 39 -16.30 -4.59 2.11
N SER A 40 -15.90 -4.57 3.37
CA SER A 40 -15.81 -3.34 4.17
C SER A 40 -14.35 -2.95 4.28
N TRP A 41 -13.99 -1.77 3.77
CA TRP A 41 -12.62 -1.30 3.70
C TRP A 41 -12.39 -0.13 4.65
N GLU A 42 -11.25 -0.18 5.34
CA GLU A 42 -10.81 0.85 6.28
C GLU A 42 -9.53 1.47 5.76
N GLN A 43 -9.49 2.79 5.69
CA GLN A 43 -8.25 3.47 5.31
C GLN A 43 -7.29 3.45 6.48
N ILE A 44 -6.11 2.88 6.28
CA ILE A 44 -5.11 2.74 7.35
C ILE A 44 -3.97 3.74 7.24
N ALA A 45 -3.75 4.32 6.07
CA ALA A 45 -2.66 5.27 5.89
C ALA A 45 -2.81 6.09 4.62
N GLU A 46 -2.15 7.25 4.61
CA GLU A 46 -1.92 8.06 3.41
C GLU A 46 -0.42 8.27 3.30
N ILE A 47 0.13 7.93 2.14
CA ILE A 47 1.57 8.04 1.89
C ILE A 47 1.79 9.08 0.80
N PRO A 48 2.58 10.13 1.05
CA PRO A 48 2.85 11.13 0.02
C PRO A 48 3.45 10.53 -1.23
N ALA A 49 2.94 10.92 -2.39
CA ALA A 49 3.46 10.51 -3.68
C ALA A 49 4.43 11.57 -4.21
N ALA A 50 5.17 11.22 -5.26
CA ALA A 50 6.17 12.13 -5.83
C ALA A 50 5.57 13.27 -6.65
N GLY A 51 4.27 13.19 -6.98
CA GLY A 51 3.61 14.15 -7.86
C GLY A 51 3.77 13.77 -9.31
N ASN A 52 4.92 14.08 -9.88
CA ASN A 52 5.26 13.67 -11.25
C ASN A 52 6.61 12.98 -11.24
N SER A 53 6.69 11.83 -11.93
CA SER A 53 7.93 11.06 -12.00
C SER A 53 7.89 10.15 -13.21
N ASN A 54 9.04 9.99 -13.87
CA ASN A 54 9.21 9.02 -14.95
C ASN A 54 10.35 8.04 -14.61
N ILE A 55 10.70 7.94 -13.34
CA ILE A 55 11.66 6.96 -12.85
C ILE A 55 10.96 6.00 -11.89
N LEU A 56 11.56 4.82 -11.67
CA LEU A 56 11.03 3.86 -10.73
C LEU A 56 11.12 4.39 -9.32
N LEU A 57 10.01 4.36 -8.59
CA LEU A 57 9.95 4.74 -7.19
C LEU A 57 9.35 3.59 -6.39
N GLU A 58 9.92 3.33 -5.22
CA GLU A 58 9.49 2.26 -4.33
C GLU A 58 8.96 2.86 -3.03
N TYR A 59 7.89 2.25 -2.52
CA TYR A 59 7.24 2.66 -1.29
C TYR A 59 7.01 1.47 -0.39
N GLU A 60 6.92 1.72 0.91
CA GLU A 60 6.57 0.69 1.87
C GLU A 60 5.83 1.27 3.06
N TYR A 61 5.01 0.44 3.70
CA TYR A 61 4.28 0.78 4.90
C TYR A 61 4.12 -0.47 5.76
N PHE A 62 4.42 -0.35 7.05
CA PHE A 62 4.26 -1.45 7.98
C PHE A 62 2.94 -1.32 8.72
N ASP A 63 2.08 -2.34 8.59
CA ASP A 63 0.82 -2.44 9.31
C ASP A 63 1.01 -3.35 10.53
N PRO A 64 0.99 -2.80 11.75
CA PRO A 64 1.24 -3.59 12.95
C PRO A 64 0.06 -4.43 13.44
N SER A 65 -1.01 -4.52 12.64
CA SER A 65 -2.21 -5.26 13.03
C SER A 65 -1.97 -6.76 13.01
N LEU A 66 -2.28 -7.44 14.12
CA LEU A 66 -2.07 -8.89 14.27
C LEU A 66 -3.37 -9.65 14.54
N PHE A 67 -4.52 -9.00 14.40
CA PHE A 67 -5.76 -9.54 14.97
C PHE A 67 -6.52 -10.49 14.07
N TYR A 68 -6.10 -10.67 12.80
CA TYR A 68 -6.87 -11.43 11.84
C TYR A 68 -6.02 -12.48 11.14
N ASP A 69 -6.57 -13.66 10.95
CA ASP A 69 -5.90 -14.72 10.20
C ASP A 69 -5.75 -14.35 8.72
N ILE A 70 -6.75 -13.65 8.18
CA ILE A 70 -6.75 -13.20 6.80
C ILE A 70 -7.04 -11.72 6.77
N SER A 71 -6.23 -11.00 6.01
CA SER A 71 -6.44 -9.57 5.76
C SER A 71 -6.25 -9.29 4.28
N TYR A 72 -7.06 -8.38 3.76
CA TYR A 72 -7.00 -7.93 2.37
C TYR A 72 -6.51 -6.49 2.34
N TYR A 73 -5.66 -6.17 1.36
CA TYR A 73 -5.11 -4.83 1.21
C TYR A 73 -5.31 -4.32 -0.20
N ARG A 74 -5.46 -2.99 -0.32
CA ARG A 74 -5.46 -2.35 -1.64
C ARG A 74 -4.98 -0.91 -1.54
N LEU A 75 -4.50 -0.39 -2.66
CA LEU A 75 -4.14 1.03 -2.82
C LEU A 75 -5.33 1.87 -3.21
#